data_ac91d3e006bb9b5e318de55363197085
#
_entry.id   ac91d3e006bb9b5e318de55363197085
#
_cell.length_a   1.000
_cell.length_b   1.000
_cell.length_c   1.000
_cell.angle_alpha   90.00
_cell.angle_beta   90.00
_cell.angle_gamma   90.00
#
_symmetry.space_group_name_H-M   'P 1'
#
loop_
_entity.id
_entity.type
_entity.pdbx_description
1 polymer ?
#
loop_
_entity_poly.entity_id
_entity_poly.type
_entity_poly.pdbx_seq_one_letter_code
_entity_poly.pdbx_strand_id
1 'polypeptide(L)'
;MPTEKIDNVSVSTQANVYFDGKCVSHGITFADGSKKSVGVILPATLTFSTGAPEVMECVAGACEYKLAGSDSWVKSSAGEKFSVPGNAKFDIRVAAGEAAYHYICHFG
;
A
#
# COMPACT_ATOMS: atom_id res chain seq x y z
N MET A 1 -1.44 -5.87 -16.30
CA MET A 1 -1.57 -7.06 -15.43
C MET A 1 -1.06 -6.72 -14.04
N PRO A 2 -1.77 -7.06 -12.97
CA PRO A 2 -1.22 -6.88 -11.64
C PRO A 2 -0.04 -7.84 -11.41
N THR A 3 0.85 -7.44 -10.52
CA THR A 3 2.00 -8.26 -10.12
C THR A 3 1.51 -9.37 -9.21
N GLU A 4 1.62 -10.61 -9.63
CA GLU A 4 1.15 -11.75 -8.83
C GLU A 4 2.18 -12.23 -7.83
N LYS A 5 3.45 -12.09 -8.14
CA LYS A 5 4.54 -12.51 -7.27
C LYS A 5 5.81 -11.74 -7.58
N ILE A 6 6.72 -11.73 -6.62
CA ILE A 6 8.04 -11.11 -6.76
C ILE A 6 9.05 -12.20 -6.40
N ASP A 7 9.96 -12.51 -7.34
CA ASP A 7 10.98 -13.53 -7.14
C ASP A 7 12.31 -12.91 -6.72
N ASN A 8 13.18 -13.75 -6.15
CA ASN A 8 14.57 -13.39 -5.82
C ASN A 8 14.69 -12.24 -4.84
N VAL A 9 13.83 -12.26 -3.81
CA VAL A 9 13.84 -11.26 -2.74
C VAL A 9 13.97 -11.93 -1.39
N SER A 10 14.46 -11.16 -0.42
CA SER A 10 14.41 -11.54 0.97
C SER A 10 13.18 -10.92 1.62
N VAL A 11 12.49 -11.68 2.45
CA VAL A 11 11.28 -11.20 3.14
C VAL A 11 11.57 -11.09 4.63
N SER A 12 11.28 -9.93 5.20
CA SER A 12 11.28 -9.79 6.67
C SER A 12 10.07 -10.53 7.20
N THR A 13 10.32 -11.58 7.96
CA THR A 13 9.24 -12.46 8.41
C THR A 13 8.37 -11.84 9.49
N GLN A 14 8.92 -10.91 10.26
CA GLN A 14 8.14 -10.17 11.23
C GLN A 14 7.33 -9.10 10.51
N ALA A 15 6.02 -9.14 10.67
CA ALA A 15 5.13 -8.18 10.03
C ALA A 15 5.16 -6.84 10.74
N ASN A 16 4.92 -5.78 9.97
CA ASN A 16 4.56 -4.47 10.51
C ASN A 16 3.04 -4.44 10.65
N VAL A 17 2.55 -4.22 11.86
CA VAL A 17 1.12 -4.25 12.14
C VAL A 17 0.69 -2.84 12.56
N TYR A 18 -0.25 -2.28 11.82
CA TYR A 18 -0.75 -0.92 12.04
C TYR A 18 -2.25 -0.95 12.29
N PHE A 19 -2.75 0.06 12.99
CA PHE A 19 -4.20 0.28 13.18
C PHE A 19 -4.92 -0.96 13.72
N ASP A 20 -4.37 -1.56 14.77
CA ASP A 20 -4.94 -2.75 15.43
C ASP A 20 -5.17 -3.92 14.47
N GLY A 21 -4.26 -4.10 13.49
CA GLY A 21 -4.32 -5.19 12.54
C GLY A 21 -5.09 -4.90 11.27
N LYS A 22 -5.59 -3.67 11.08
CA LYS A 22 -6.29 -3.30 9.83
C LYS A 22 -5.33 -3.16 8.66
N CYS A 23 -4.04 -2.95 8.93
CA CYS A 23 -3.01 -2.92 7.89
C CYS A 23 -1.83 -3.75 8.37
N VAL A 24 -1.41 -4.71 7.56
CA VAL A 24 -0.27 -5.58 7.86
C VAL A 24 0.62 -5.62 6.63
N SER A 25 1.94 -5.40 6.82
CA SER A 25 2.89 -5.47 5.72
C SER A 25 4.17 -6.20 6.12
N HIS A 26 4.87 -6.70 5.11
CA HIS A 26 6.20 -7.29 5.27
C HIS A 26 7.17 -6.55 4.36
N GLY A 27 8.32 -6.18 4.90
CA GLY A 27 9.38 -5.61 4.10
C GLY A 27 10.04 -6.65 3.22
N ILE A 28 10.38 -6.28 2.00
CA ILE A 28 11.15 -7.12 1.09
C ILE A 28 12.39 -6.37 0.63
N THR A 29 13.48 -7.12 0.41
CA THR A 29 14.75 -6.57 -0.02
C THR A 29 15.18 -7.28 -1.28
N PHE A 30 15.53 -6.50 -2.31
CA PHE A 30 16.01 -7.02 -3.58
C PHE A 30 17.52 -7.25 -3.55
N ALA A 31 18.04 -7.98 -4.54
CA ALA A 31 19.45 -8.30 -4.62
C ALA A 31 20.34 -7.06 -4.70
N ASP A 32 19.87 -5.97 -5.27
CA ASP A 32 20.58 -4.70 -5.37
C ASP A 32 20.53 -3.85 -4.08
N GLY A 33 19.88 -4.36 -3.03
CA GLY A 33 19.73 -3.65 -1.76
C GLY A 33 18.52 -2.74 -1.67
N SER A 34 17.79 -2.57 -2.76
CA SER A 34 16.56 -1.75 -2.73
C SER A 34 15.48 -2.46 -1.93
N LYS A 35 14.55 -1.68 -1.40
CA LYS A 35 13.50 -2.19 -0.51
C LYS A 35 12.14 -1.75 -0.98
N LYS A 36 11.16 -2.64 -0.78
CA LYS A 36 9.74 -2.35 -0.96
C LYS A 36 9.00 -3.03 0.18
N SER A 37 7.69 -2.87 0.23
CA SER A 37 6.87 -3.66 1.15
C SER A 37 5.67 -4.21 0.40
N VAL A 38 5.18 -5.35 0.87
CA VAL A 38 3.94 -5.95 0.41
C VAL A 38 3.00 -6.03 1.58
N GLY A 39 1.74 -5.74 1.37
CA GLY A 39 0.83 -5.68 2.48
C GLY A 39 -0.63 -5.82 2.09
N VAL A 40 -1.46 -5.76 3.12
CA VAL A 40 -2.90 -5.88 2.99
C VAL A 40 -3.56 -4.85 3.91
N ILE A 41 -4.62 -4.24 3.41
CA ILE A 41 -5.47 -3.34 4.20
C ILE A 41 -6.87 -3.95 4.21
N LEU A 42 -7.34 -4.23 5.42
CA LEU A 42 -8.69 -4.76 5.64
C LEU A 42 -9.71 -3.64 5.60
N PRO A 43 -11.02 -3.95 5.45
CA PRO A 43 -12.04 -2.89 5.40
C PRO A 43 -11.93 -1.92 6.58
N ALA A 44 -11.60 -0.68 6.27
CA ALA A 44 -11.40 0.40 7.24
C ALA A 44 -11.10 1.70 6.49
N THR A 45 -11.10 2.81 7.20
CA THR A 45 -10.61 4.09 6.69
C THR A 45 -9.39 4.47 7.54
N LEU A 46 -8.22 4.58 6.88
CA LEU A 46 -6.96 4.78 7.56
C LEU A 46 -6.23 5.99 7.00
N THR A 47 -5.48 6.68 7.86
CA THR A 47 -4.64 7.82 7.47
C THR A 47 -3.18 7.42 7.64
N PHE A 48 -2.41 7.57 6.57
CA PHE A 48 -0.98 7.27 6.54
C PHE A 48 -0.17 8.54 6.36
N SER A 49 1.07 8.50 6.83
CA SER A 49 2.04 9.58 6.61
C SER A 49 3.24 9.03 5.87
N THR A 50 3.80 9.83 4.95
CA THR A 50 5.01 9.45 4.22
C THR A 50 6.21 10.24 4.73
N GLY A 51 7.38 9.60 4.73
CA GLY A 51 8.65 10.30 4.83
C GLY A 51 9.21 10.53 3.43
N ALA A 52 9.63 9.45 2.75
CA ALA A 52 9.99 9.49 1.34
C ALA A 52 8.74 9.38 0.46
N PRO A 53 8.81 9.83 -0.79
CA PRO A 53 7.72 9.58 -1.74
C PRO A 53 7.46 8.09 -1.90
N GLU A 54 6.20 7.74 -2.17
CA GLU A 54 5.78 6.34 -2.34
C GLU A 54 4.93 6.19 -3.58
N VAL A 55 4.99 4.99 -4.18
CA VAL A 55 4.04 4.57 -5.21
C VAL A 55 3.32 3.33 -4.68
N MET A 56 2.00 3.41 -4.60
CA MET A 56 1.16 2.30 -4.16
C MET A 56 0.60 1.58 -5.38
N GLU A 57 0.96 0.31 -5.51
CA GLU A 57 0.48 -0.53 -6.61
C GLU A 57 -0.56 -1.50 -6.07
N CYS A 58 -1.75 -1.51 -6.66
CA CYS A 58 -2.80 -2.44 -6.27
C CYS A 58 -2.56 -3.79 -6.95
N VAL A 59 -2.47 -4.83 -6.14
CA VAL A 59 -2.24 -6.20 -6.63
C VAL A 59 -3.55 -6.97 -6.72
N ALA A 60 -4.43 -6.76 -5.74
CA ALA A 60 -5.73 -7.45 -5.71
C ALA A 60 -6.70 -6.61 -4.86
N GLY A 61 -7.98 -6.76 -5.11
CA GLY A 61 -9.00 -5.96 -4.46
C GLY A 61 -9.03 -4.55 -5.03
N ALA A 62 -9.47 -3.60 -4.22
CA ALA A 62 -9.50 -2.19 -4.59
C ALA A 62 -9.56 -1.33 -3.33
N CYS A 63 -9.15 -0.09 -3.47
CA CYS A 63 -9.33 0.91 -2.42
C CYS A 63 -9.76 2.22 -3.04
N GLU A 64 -10.14 3.17 -2.20
CA GLU A 64 -10.21 4.57 -2.58
C GLU A 64 -9.19 5.33 -1.76
N TYR A 65 -8.55 6.32 -2.36
CA TYR A 65 -7.55 7.13 -1.68
C TYR A 65 -7.86 8.61 -1.87
N LYS A 66 -7.37 9.40 -0.92
CA LYS A 66 -7.51 10.85 -0.97
C LYS A 66 -6.20 11.45 -0.47
N LEU A 67 -5.55 12.22 -1.32
CA LEU A 67 -4.30 12.88 -0.98
C LEU A 67 -4.56 14.15 -0.16
N ALA A 68 -3.58 14.57 0.63
CA ALA A 68 -3.67 15.80 1.41
C ALA A 68 -3.97 16.98 0.48
N GLY A 69 -4.93 17.82 0.88
CA GLY A 69 -5.36 18.96 0.08
C GLY A 69 -6.39 18.63 -1.00
N SER A 70 -6.72 17.36 -1.19
CA SER A 70 -7.77 16.94 -2.13
C SER A 70 -9.07 16.67 -1.37
N ASP A 71 -10.19 17.01 -1.99
CA ASP A 71 -11.51 16.75 -1.44
C ASP A 71 -12.19 15.54 -2.10
N SER A 72 -11.49 14.89 -3.03
CA SER A 72 -12.06 13.80 -3.82
C SER A 72 -11.39 12.48 -3.51
N TRP A 73 -12.20 11.43 -3.39
CA TRP A 73 -11.71 10.06 -3.31
C TRP A 73 -11.52 9.51 -4.73
N VAL A 74 -10.40 8.84 -4.95
CA VAL A 74 -10.05 8.24 -6.24
C VAL A 74 -9.94 6.75 -6.05
N LYS A 75 -10.56 5.98 -6.94
CA LYS A 75 -10.50 4.52 -6.86
C LYS A 75 -9.20 3.99 -7.47
N SER A 76 -8.59 3.00 -6.80
CA SER A 76 -7.44 2.27 -7.30
C SER A 76 -7.76 0.78 -7.25
N SER A 77 -7.80 0.16 -8.41
CA SER A 77 -8.12 -1.26 -8.59
C SER A 77 -6.90 -2.04 -9.04
N ALA A 78 -6.99 -3.37 -9.05
CA ALA A 78 -5.88 -4.25 -9.39
C ALA A 78 -5.22 -3.82 -10.72
N GLY A 79 -3.90 -3.71 -10.69
CA GLY A 79 -3.10 -3.25 -11.83
C GLY A 79 -2.88 -1.75 -11.89
N GLU A 80 -3.56 -0.97 -11.08
CA GLU A 80 -3.40 0.48 -11.05
C GLU A 80 -2.42 0.92 -9.96
N LYS A 81 -1.85 2.09 -10.14
CA LYS A 81 -0.87 2.67 -9.21
C LYS A 81 -1.25 4.12 -8.91
N PHE A 82 -0.86 4.60 -7.73
CA PHE A 82 -0.92 6.02 -7.45
C PHE A 82 0.33 6.46 -6.68
N SER A 83 0.72 7.70 -6.87
CA SER A 83 1.90 8.30 -6.25
C SER A 83 1.51 9.19 -5.10
N VAL A 84 2.30 9.14 -4.02
CA VAL A 84 2.12 10.00 -2.86
C VAL A 84 3.42 10.77 -2.64
N PRO A 85 3.37 12.11 -2.53
CA PRO A 85 4.58 12.89 -2.29
C PRO A 85 5.19 12.58 -0.92
N GLY A 86 6.47 12.92 -0.75
CA GLY A 86 7.13 12.79 0.54
C GLY A 86 6.60 13.81 1.54
N ASN A 87 6.77 13.51 2.83
CA ASN A 87 6.35 14.35 3.95
C ASN A 87 4.89 14.79 3.83
N ALA A 88 4.02 13.86 3.47
CA ALA A 88 2.61 14.12 3.22
C ALA A 88 1.74 13.11 3.96
N LYS A 89 0.46 13.43 4.07
CA LYS A 89 -0.55 12.52 4.58
C LYS A 89 -1.50 12.14 3.47
N PHE A 90 -2.04 10.94 3.54
CA PHE A 90 -3.09 10.50 2.62
C PHE A 90 -4.00 9.51 3.33
N ASP A 91 -5.24 9.46 2.85
CA ASP A 91 -6.23 8.54 3.40
C ASP A 91 -6.46 7.41 2.42
N ILE A 92 -6.65 6.21 2.96
CA ILE A 92 -7.10 5.05 2.20
C ILE A 92 -8.33 4.48 2.88
N ARG A 93 -9.32 4.11 2.09
CA ARG A 93 -10.47 3.38 2.62
C ARG A 93 -10.77 2.16 1.77
N VAL A 94 -11.12 1.08 2.46
CA VAL A 94 -11.63 -0.15 1.87
C VAL A 94 -13.03 -0.32 2.43
N ALA A 95 -14.02 -0.42 1.55
CA ALA A 95 -15.42 -0.43 1.98
C ALA A 95 -15.75 -1.70 2.79
N ALA A 96 -16.63 -1.55 3.77
CA ALA A 96 -17.11 -2.68 4.56
C ALA A 96 -17.77 -3.71 3.64
N GLY A 97 -17.44 -4.99 3.86
CA GLY A 97 -17.96 -6.08 3.04
C GLY A 97 -17.21 -6.32 1.75
N GLU A 98 -16.25 -5.46 1.41
CA GLU A 98 -15.39 -5.65 0.25
C GLU A 98 -14.19 -6.52 0.57
N ALA A 99 -13.57 -7.09 -0.47
CA ALA A 99 -12.32 -7.83 -0.32
C ALA A 99 -11.21 -6.87 0.13
N ALA A 100 -10.22 -7.41 0.84
CA ALA A 100 -9.08 -6.61 1.29
C ALA A 100 -8.30 -6.05 0.09
N TYR A 101 -7.68 -4.89 0.30
CA TYR A 101 -6.80 -4.26 -0.67
C TYR A 101 -5.38 -4.80 -0.45
N HIS A 102 -4.84 -5.46 -1.47
CA HIS A 102 -3.48 -5.99 -1.45
C HIS A 102 -2.59 -5.07 -2.28
N TYR A 103 -1.42 -4.74 -1.76
CA TYR A 103 -0.59 -3.71 -2.41
C TYR A 103 0.89 -4.04 -2.34
N ILE A 104 1.63 -3.41 -3.25
CA ILE A 104 3.09 -3.27 -3.17
C ILE A 104 3.36 -1.79 -2.98
N CYS A 105 4.13 -1.45 -1.95
CA CYS A 105 4.57 -0.07 -1.73
C CYS A 105 5.99 0.07 -2.24
N HIS A 106 6.17 0.93 -3.24
CA HIS A 106 7.46 1.25 -3.82
C HIS A 106 7.98 2.53 -3.17
N PHE A 107 9.15 2.47 -2.56
CA PHE A 107 9.75 3.62 -1.87
C PHE A 107 10.71 4.37 -2.79
N GLY A 108 10.79 5.65 -2.58
CA GLY A 108 11.70 6.51 -3.28
C GLY A 108 11.20 6.98 -4.61
#